data_97f35c9801a75a5d96d112d1f17a325d
#
_entry.id   97f35c9801a75a5d96d112d1f17a325d
#
_cell.length_a   1.000
_cell.length_b   1.000
_cell.length_c   1.000
_cell.angle_alpha   90.00
_cell.angle_beta   90.00
_cell.angle_gamma   90.00
#
_symmetry.space_group_name_H-M   'P 1'
#
loop_
_entity.id
_entity.type
_entity.pdbx_description
1 polymer ?
#
loop_
_entity_poly.entity_id
_entity_poly.type
_entity_poly.pdbx_seq_one_letter_code
_entity_poly.pdbx_strand_id
1 'polypeptide(L)'
;MRVLVPFDGRTPCSRLAPVLDSDERRVLAARLRDDVLDAVRRAGGRPELLATAPVEADVPVTVDDRSLSTAVNAALDDHGEPTAVVMADLGLATPRALSRLFDASGDVVLAPGRGGGTNALVVRHPAFRVDYHGASCRDHRRQAHEIGATLRELDSHRLATDIDEPGDLAELLLHGDGRAARWLRDAGFRLATGDGRVAVERHP
;
A
#
# COMPACT_ATOMS: atom_id res chain seq x y z
N MET A 1 16.26 5.38 3.36
CA MET A 1 15.33 4.38 3.91
C MET A 1 15.09 3.32 2.86
N ARG A 2 15.33 2.04 3.16
CA ARG A 2 14.88 0.89 2.35
C ARG A 2 13.37 0.78 2.43
N VAL A 3 12.68 0.51 1.33
CA VAL A 3 11.21 0.44 1.30
C VAL A 3 10.77 -0.79 0.53
N LEU A 4 10.22 -1.77 1.22
CA LEU A 4 9.57 -2.92 0.59
C LEU A 4 8.17 -2.51 0.12
N VAL A 5 7.85 -2.83 -1.12
CA VAL A 5 6.52 -2.62 -1.69
C VAL A 5 5.95 -4.00 -2.05
N PRO A 6 5.12 -4.61 -1.18
CA PRO A 6 4.45 -5.87 -1.49
C PRO A 6 3.46 -5.71 -2.64
N PHE A 7 3.47 -6.69 -3.57
CA PHE A 7 2.61 -6.67 -4.75
C PHE A 7 2.13 -8.07 -5.13
N ASP A 8 0.80 -8.22 -5.26
CA ASP A 8 0.24 -9.46 -5.81
C ASP A 8 0.33 -9.44 -7.34
N GLY A 9 1.28 -10.19 -7.89
CA GLY A 9 1.47 -10.33 -9.33
C GLY A 9 0.56 -11.39 -9.97
N ARG A 10 -0.20 -12.19 -9.20
CA ARG A 10 -1.04 -13.27 -9.70
C ARG A 10 -2.49 -12.83 -9.91
N THR A 11 -3.12 -12.36 -8.85
CA THR A 11 -4.56 -12.01 -8.83
C THR A 11 -4.82 -10.65 -8.20
N PRO A 12 -4.20 -9.58 -8.71
CA PRO A 12 -4.30 -8.27 -8.09
C PRO A 12 -5.73 -7.74 -8.12
N CYS A 13 -6.07 -6.91 -7.12
CA CYS A 13 -7.33 -6.17 -7.01
C CYS A 13 -8.57 -7.08 -7.18
N SER A 14 -8.55 -8.29 -6.59
CA SER A 14 -9.59 -9.30 -6.81
C SER A 14 -11.00 -8.84 -6.38
N ARG A 15 -11.10 -7.97 -5.36
CA ARG A 15 -12.38 -7.40 -4.89
C ARG A 15 -12.99 -6.37 -5.85
N LEU A 16 -12.22 -5.89 -6.82
CA LEU A 16 -12.73 -5.01 -7.89
C LEU A 16 -13.40 -5.78 -9.04
N ALA A 17 -13.48 -7.13 -8.99
CA ALA A 17 -14.13 -7.95 -10.00
C ALA A 17 -15.57 -7.55 -10.35
N PRO A 18 -16.38 -6.96 -9.47
CA PRO A 18 -17.72 -6.49 -9.85
C PRO A 18 -17.74 -5.35 -10.87
N VAL A 19 -16.64 -4.59 -11.02
CA VAL A 19 -16.58 -3.37 -11.87
C VAL A 19 -15.44 -3.36 -12.88
N LEU A 20 -14.46 -4.27 -12.73
CA LEU A 20 -13.31 -4.41 -13.61
C LEU A 20 -13.11 -5.86 -14.01
N ASP A 21 -12.81 -6.12 -15.29
CA ASP A 21 -12.40 -7.44 -15.73
C ASP A 21 -10.96 -7.79 -15.27
N SER A 22 -10.48 -8.99 -15.61
CA SER A 22 -9.17 -9.46 -15.14
C SER A 22 -8.00 -8.64 -15.68
N ASP A 23 -8.10 -8.18 -16.92
CA ASP A 23 -7.03 -7.42 -17.59
C ASP A 23 -7.00 -5.98 -17.07
N GLU A 24 -8.17 -5.39 -16.89
CA GLU A 24 -8.35 -4.07 -16.29
C GLU A 24 -7.80 -4.04 -14.86
N ARG A 25 -8.06 -5.08 -14.04
CA ARG A 25 -7.49 -5.18 -12.69
C ARG A 25 -5.97 -5.25 -12.70
N ARG A 26 -5.37 -6.02 -13.63
CA ARG A 26 -3.91 -6.07 -13.79
C ARG A 26 -3.33 -4.70 -14.18
N VAL A 27 -3.99 -4.00 -15.11
CA VAL A 27 -3.56 -2.66 -15.52
C VAL A 27 -3.66 -1.68 -14.38
N LEU A 28 -4.79 -1.64 -13.66
CA LEU A 28 -4.97 -0.75 -12.51
C LEU A 28 -3.92 -1.02 -11.44
N ALA A 29 -3.73 -2.29 -11.05
CA ALA A 29 -2.74 -2.67 -10.04
C ALA A 29 -1.31 -2.26 -10.41
N ALA A 30 -0.93 -2.44 -11.69
CA ALA A 30 0.38 -1.98 -12.16
C ALA A 30 0.52 -0.45 -12.07
N ARG A 31 -0.55 0.31 -12.39
CA ARG A 31 -0.55 1.78 -12.28
C ARG A 31 -0.48 2.25 -10.83
N LEU A 32 -1.22 1.61 -9.91
CA LEU A 32 -1.16 1.88 -8.47
C LEU A 32 0.25 1.62 -7.93
N ARG A 33 0.82 0.45 -8.23
CA ARG A 33 2.20 0.10 -7.88
C ARG A 33 3.20 1.15 -8.37
N ASP A 34 3.13 1.53 -9.63
CA ASP A 34 4.06 2.49 -10.22
C ASP A 34 3.93 3.88 -9.59
N ASP A 35 2.71 4.31 -9.24
CA ASP A 35 2.47 5.57 -8.52
C ASP A 35 3.08 5.51 -7.11
N VAL A 36 2.95 4.38 -6.39
CA VAL A 36 3.57 4.18 -5.07
C VAL A 36 5.10 4.17 -5.17
N LEU A 37 5.68 3.44 -6.14
CA LEU A 37 7.13 3.39 -6.34
C LEU A 37 7.71 4.80 -6.61
N ASP A 38 7.05 5.60 -7.45
CA ASP A 38 7.44 6.97 -7.72
C ASP A 38 7.32 7.87 -6.47
N ALA A 39 6.23 7.72 -5.70
CA ALA A 39 6.06 8.49 -4.47
C ALA A 39 7.14 8.15 -3.44
N VAL A 40 7.51 6.87 -3.31
CA VAL A 40 8.60 6.40 -2.43
C VAL A 40 9.93 7.02 -2.85
N ARG A 41 10.31 6.97 -4.14
CA ARG A 41 11.55 7.57 -4.64
C ARG A 41 11.62 9.08 -4.36
N ARG A 42 10.52 9.79 -4.65
CA ARG A 42 10.41 11.23 -4.43
C ARG A 42 10.39 11.62 -2.94
N ALA A 43 10.05 10.68 -2.06
CA ALA A 43 10.17 10.83 -0.62
C ALA A 43 11.59 10.51 -0.09
N GLY A 44 12.56 10.18 -0.96
CA GLY A 44 13.92 9.81 -0.57
C GLY A 44 14.08 8.35 -0.15
N GLY A 45 13.06 7.49 -0.37
CA GLY A 45 13.13 6.05 -0.15
C GLY A 45 13.81 5.32 -1.32
N ARG A 46 14.34 4.12 -1.02
CA ARG A 46 14.86 3.16 -2.01
C ARG A 46 13.84 2.02 -2.14
N PRO A 47 12.94 2.05 -3.13
CA PRO A 47 11.91 1.04 -3.26
C PRO A 47 12.47 -0.27 -3.81
N GLU A 48 11.98 -1.38 -3.26
CA GLU A 48 12.19 -2.76 -3.71
C GLU A 48 10.82 -3.44 -3.78
N LEU A 49 10.54 -4.10 -4.88
CA LEU A 49 9.26 -4.80 -5.06
C LEU A 49 9.37 -6.23 -4.51
N LEU A 50 8.44 -6.61 -3.64
CA LEU A 50 8.27 -7.97 -3.13
C LEU A 50 7.01 -8.55 -3.77
N ALA A 51 7.18 -9.36 -4.84
CA ALA A 51 6.08 -9.80 -5.68
C ALA A 51 5.77 -11.28 -5.52
N THR A 52 4.50 -11.68 -5.62
CA THR A 52 4.07 -13.10 -5.56
C THR A 52 4.35 -13.86 -6.85
N ALA A 53 4.73 -13.18 -7.95
CA ALA A 53 5.10 -13.75 -9.24
C ALA A 53 6.09 -12.81 -9.97
N PRO A 54 6.81 -13.28 -11.00
CA PRO A 54 7.66 -12.42 -11.82
C PRO A 54 6.86 -11.28 -12.45
N VAL A 55 7.35 -10.06 -12.30
CA VAL A 55 6.78 -8.84 -12.88
C VAL A 55 7.89 -7.93 -13.39
N GLU A 56 7.60 -7.16 -14.43
CA GLU A 56 8.50 -6.11 -14.89
C GLU A 56 8.33 -4.86 -14.03
N ALA A 57 9.45 -4.32 -13.56
CA ALA A 57 9.51 -3.05 -12.83
C ALA A 57 10.90 -2.42 -13.00
N ASP A 58 10.99 -1.11 -12.81
CA ASP A 58 12.25 -0.35 -12.88
C ASP A 58 12.95 -0.24 -11.50
N VAL A 59 12.65 -1.18 -10.60
CA VAL A 59 13.24 -1.36 -9.27
C VAL A 59 13.68 -2.81 -9.09
N PRO A 60 14.54 -3.12 -8.12
CA PRO A 60 14.81 -4.50 -7.74
C PRO A 60 13.52 -5.25 -7.41
N VAL A 61 13.39 -6.48 -7.91
CA VAL A 61 12.22 -7.35 -7.69
C VAL A 61 12.69 -8.64 -7.03
N THR A 62 12.10 -8.92 -5.87
CA THR A 62 12.20 -10.22 -5.21
C THR A 62 10.88 -10.95 -5.39
N VAL A 63 10.95 -12.18 -5.90
CA VAL A 63 9.76 -13.04 -6.04
C VAL A 63 9.69 -13.97 -4.85
N ASP A 64 8.59 -13.86 -4.08
CA ASP A 64 8.30 -14.70 -2.93
C ASP A 64 6.79 -14.97 -2.87
N ASP A 65 6.39 -16.22 -3.08
CA ASP A 65 5.00 -16.62 -3.17
C ASP A 65 4.41 -17.12 -1.83
N ARG A 66 5.19 -17.03 -0.76
CA ARG A 66 4.71 -17.29 0.61
C ARG A 66 3.67 -16.26 1.05
N SER A 67 3.06 -16.47 2.20
CA SER A 67 2.15 -15.46 2.77
C SER A 67 2.83 -14.10 2.94
N LEU A 68 2.07 -13.01 2.84
CA LEU A 68 2.59 -11.65 2.96
C LEU A 68 3.43 -11.47 4.24
N SER A 69 2.92 -11.95 5.39
CA SER A 69 3.65 -11.88 6.66
C SER A 69 4.98 -12.63 6.61
N THR A 70 5.01 -13.82 6.02
CA THR A 70 6.22 -14.64 5.93
C THR A 70 7.25 -13.99 5.01
N ALA A 71 6.84 -13.53 3.84
CA ALA A 71 7.73 -12.91 2.86
C ALA A 71 8.32 -11.59 3.37
N VAL A 72 7.48 -10.73 3.99
CA VAL A 72 7.94 -9.46 4.55
C VAL A 72 8.88 -9.70 5.74
N ASN A 73 8.56 -10.63 6.66
CA ASN A 73 9.43 -10.92 7.79
C ASN A 73 10.80 -11.45 7.34
N ALA A 74 10.84 -12.34 6.34
CA ALA A 74 12.11 -12.80 5.77
C ALA A 74 12.94 -11.64 5.20
N ALA A 75 12.30 -10.73 4.46
CA ALA A 75 12.98 -9.56 3.91
C ALA A 75 13.42 -8.55 4.98
N LEU A 76 12.76 -8.48 6.15
CA LEU A 76 13.20 -7.68 7.30
C LEU A 76 14.42 -8.29 7.99
N ASP A 77 14.49 -9.62 8.07
CA ASP A 77 15.61 -10.33 8.70
C ASP A 77 16.92 -10.23 7.91
N ASP A 78 16.83 -10.22 6.58
CA ASP A 78 18.01 -10.29 5.69
C ASP A 78 18.94 -9.07 5.75
N HIS A 79 18.47 -7.90 6.20
CA HIS A 79 19.22 -6.66 5.99
C HIS A 79 19.66 -5.92 7.25
N GLY A 80 19.08 -6.14 8.40
CA GLY A 80 19.47 -5.51 9.68
C GLY A 80 19.40 -3.97 9.69
N GLU A 81 18.87 -3.33 8.64
CA GLU A 81 18.68 -1.87 8.54
C GLU A 81 17.22 -1.48 8.71
N PRO A 82 16.95 -0.25 9.20
CA PRO A 82 15.59 0.29 9.25
C PRO A 82 14.90 0.20 7.90
N THR A 83 13.76 -0.50 7.86
CA THR A 83 13.02 -0.79 6.64
C THR A 83 11.58 -0.33 6.76
N ALA A 84 11.08 0.35 5.73
CA ALA A 84 9.65 0.63 5.61
C ALA A 84 8.97 -0.45 4.76
N VAL A 85 7.69 -0.70 5.03
CA VAL A 85 6.80 -1.48 4.17
C VAL A 85 5.66 -0.55 3.76
N VAL A 86 5.37 -0.46 2.46
CA VAL A 86 4.32 0.39 1.91
C VAL A 86 3.52 -0.43 0.90
N MET A 87 2.21 -0.59 1.12
CA MET A 87 1.37 -1.39 0.25
C MET A 87 1.26 -0.79 -1.15
N ALA A 88 1.25 -1.63 -2.18
CA ALA A 88 1.27 -1.22 -3.60
C ALA A 88 -0.05 -0.60 -4.09
N ASP A 89 -1.12 -0.76 -3.33
CA ASP A 89 -2.48 -0.27 -3.64
C ASP A 89 -2.81 1.10 -3.03
N LEU A 90 -1.85 1.77 -2.41
CA LEU A 90 -2.00 3.11 -1.83
C LEU A 90 -2.01 4.20 -2.92
N GLY A 91 -3.01 4.15 -3.79
CA GLY A 91 -3.12 5.05 -4.96
C GLY A 91 -3.20 6.55 -4.64
N LEU A 92 -3.38 6.91 -3.37
CA LEU A 92 -3.38 8.29 -2.89
C LEU A 92 -2.06 8.67 -2.20
N ALA A 93 -1.09 7.76 -2.09
CA ALA A 93 0.19 8.05 -1.44
C ALA A 93 0.91 9.20 -2.14
N THR A 94 1.40 10.15 -1.35
CA THR A 94 2.19 11.28 -1.85
C THR A 94 3.60 11.26 -1.26
N PRO A 95 4.60 11.85 -1.94
CA PRO A 95 5.94 11.99 -1.39
C PRO A 95 5.95 12.63 -0.01
N ARG A 96 5.12 13.65 0.21
CA ARG A 96 4.99 14.33 1.51
C ARG A 96 4.45 13.42 2.61
N ALA A 97 3.44 12.58 2.32
CA ALA A 97 2.89 11.65 3.29
C ALA A 97 3.91 10.59 3.68
N LEU A 98 4.66 10.06 2.69
CA LEU A 98 5.71 9.08 2.91
C LEU A 98 6.93 9.66 3.63
N SER A 99 7.39 10.88 3.30
CA SER A 99 8.46 11.53 4.06
C SER A 99 8.09 11.68 5.54
N ARG A 100 6.84 12.09 5.84
CA ARG A 100 6.37 12.15 7.24
C ARG A 100 6.41 10.79 7.94
N LEU A 101 6.12 9.70 7.23
CA LEU A 101 6.22 8.34 7.75
C LEU A 101 7.69 7.96 8.03
N PHE A 102 8.58 8.23 7.07
CA PHE A 102 10.00 7.88 7.18
C PHE A 102 10.72 8.68 8.26
N ASP A 103 10.37 9.95 8.44
CA ASP A 103 11.00 10.89 9.39
C ASP A 103 10.41 10.79 10.80
N ALA A 104 9.26 10.11 10.96
CA ALA A 104 8.64 9.96 12.27
C ALA A 104 9.53 9.16 13.23
N SER A 105 9.66 9.64 14.46
CA SER A 105 10.41 8.97 15.53
C SER A 105 9.65 7.76 16.06
N GLY A 106 10.36 6.76 16.58
CA GLY A 106 9.84 5.53 17.17
C GLY A 106 10.55 4.30 16.63
N ASP A 107 10.53 3.21 17.38
CA ASP A 107 11.07 1.92 16.96
C ASP A 107 10.18 1.25 15.90
N VAL A 108 8.88 1.52 16.00
CA VAL A 108 7.87 1.15 15.00
C VAL A 108 7.01 2.38 14.71
N VAL A 109 6.86 2.75 13.43
CA VAL A 109 5.91 3.77 12.99
C VAL A 109 4.85 3.11 12.14
N LEU A 110 3.57 3.38 12.40
CA LEU A 110 2.43 2.68 11.83
C LEU A 110 1.48 3.67 11.18
N ALA A 111 1.12 3.44 9.92
CA ALA A 111 0.01 4.09 9.23
C ALA A 111 -1.13 3.08 9.08
N PRO A 112 -2.19 3.17 9.91
CA PRO A 112 -3.32 2.24 9.86
C PRO A 112 -4.16 2.47 8.61
N GLY A 113 -4.69 1.38 8.05
CA GLY A 113 -5.71 1.41 7.01
C GLY A 113 -7.11 1.61 7.58
N ARG A 114 -8.02 2.19 6.82
CA ARG A 114 -9.44 2.41 7.21
C ARG A 114 -10.16 1.09 7.54
N GLY A 115 -9.77 0.00 6.89
CA GLY A 115 -10.29 -1.35 7.13
C GLY A 115 -9.72 -2.06 8.37
N GLY A 116 -8.85 -1.40 9.15
CA GLY A 116 -8.20 -2.00 10.33
C GLY A 116 -6.91 -2.75 10.00
N GLY A 117 -6.50 -2.78 8.73
CA GLY A 117 -5.19 -3.26 8.27
C GLY A 117 -4.06 -2.29 8.59
N THR A 118 -2.86 -2.65 8.19
CA THR A 118 -1.67 -1.80 8.23
C THR A 118 -1.21 -1.51 6.81
N ASN A 119 -1.43 -0.30 6.36
CA ASN A 119 -1.16 0.08 4.98
C ASN A 119 0.30 0.48 4.74
N ALA A 120 0.93 1.09 5.75
CA ALA A 120 2.37 1.34 5.71
C ALA A 120 2.95 1.31 7.13
N LEU A 121 4.20 0.93 7.24
CA LEU A 121 4.93 0.95 8.51
C LEU A 121 6.43 1.16 8.31
N VAL A 122 7.12 1.61 9.36
CA VAL A 122 8.58 1.62 9.45
C VAL A 122 8.98 0.76 10.62
N VAL A 123 9.92 -0.16 10.38
CA VAL A 123 10.49 -1.06 11.38
C VAL A 123 11.95 -0.69 11.62
N ARG A 124 12.28 -0.37 12.87
CA ARG A 124 13.64 -0.11 13.35
C ARG A 124 14.04 -1.08 14.46
N HIS A 125 13.04 -1.70 15.14
CA HIS A 125 13.28 -2.65 16.22
C HIS A 125 13.54 -4.06 15.67
N PRO A 126 14.67 -4.70 15.97
CA PRO A 126 15.08 -5.96 15.35
C PRO A 126 14.17 -7.16 15.72
N ALA A 127 13.47 -7.09 16.84
CA ALA A 127 12.56 -8.15 17.26
C ALA A 127 11.12 -7.96 16.76
N PHE A 128 10.81 -6.85 16.05
CA PHE A 128 9.47 -6.64 15.54
C PHE A 128 9.21 -7.55 14.32
N ARG A 129 8.03 -8.15 14.30
CA ARG A 129 7.55 -8.99 13.19
C ARG A 129 6.19 -8.51 12.73
N VAL A 130 5.94 -8.55 11.43
CA VAL A 130 4.62 -8.22 10.90
C VAL A 130 3.70 -9.44 10.92
N ASP A 131 2.40 -9.16 11.12
CA ASP A 131 1.33 -10.15 10.96
C ASP A 131 0.15 -9.47 10.25
N TYR A 132 -0.02 -9.78 8.96
CA TYR A 132 -1.03 -9.16 8.09
C TYR A 132 -2.33 -9.98 8.04
N HIS A 133 -2.80 -10.48 9.18
CA HIS A 133 -4.09 -11.18 9.26
C HIS A 133 -5.16 -10.29 9.89
N GLY A 134 -6.37 -10.30 9.32
CA GLY A 134 -7.53 -9.61 9.89
C GLY A 134 -7.24 -8.14 10.21
N ALA A 135 -7.43 -7.74 11.47
CA ALA A 135 -7.18 -6.38 11.94
C ALA A 135 -5.71 -6.17 12.32
N SER A 136 -4.79 -6.35 11.36
CA SER A 136 -3.34 -6.38 11.56
C SER A 136 -2.78 -5.16 12.31
N CYS A 137 -3.44 -4.01 12.20
CA CYS A 137 -3.07 -2.81 12.95
C CYS A 137 -3.12 -3.02 14.47
N ARG A 138 -4.12 -3.80 14.97
CA ARG A 138 -4.23 -4.12 16.40
C ARG A 138 -3.13 -5.10 16.84
N ASP A 139 -2.81 -6.04 16.00
CA ASP A 139 -1.80 -7.05 16.30
C ASP A 139 -0.40 -6.45 16.29
N HIS A 140 -0.10 -5.55 15.37
CA HIS A 140 1.15 -4.79 15.35
C HIS A 140 1.32 -3.88 16.59
N ARG A 141 0.22 -3.23 17.05
CA ARG A 141 0.25 -2.46 18.32
C ARG A 141 0.59 -3.33 19.51
N ARG A 142 -0.10 -4.48 19.64
CA ARG A 142 0.12 -5.43 20.71
C ARG A 142 1.57 -5.91 20.72
N GLN A 143 2.07 -6.33 19.56
CA GLN A 143 3.44 -6.82 19.44
C GLN A 143 4.48 -5.76 19.77
N ALA A 144 4.32 -4.51 19.29
CA ALA A 144 5.24 -3.43 19.66
C ALA A 144 5.28 -3.24 21.19
N HIS A 145 4.13 -3.32 21.85
CA HIS A 145 4.05 -3.24 23.31
C HIS A 145 4.74 -4.43 24.00
N GLU A 146 4.50 -5.65 23.54
CA GLU A 146 5.07 -6.88 24.10
C GLU A 146 6.61 -6.92 24.07
N ILE A 147 7.21 -6.36 23.00
CA ILE A 147 8.67 -6.29 22.86
C ILE A 147 9.28 -5.01 23.45
N GLY A 148 8.48 -4.15 24.09
CA GLY A 148 8.92 -2.87 24.67
C GLY A 148 9.34 -1.81 23.64
N ALA A 149 8.91 -1.94 22.37
CA ALA A 149 9.22 -0.98 21.33
C ALA A 149 8.38 0.31 21.45
N THR A 150 9.01 1.45 21.20
CA THR A 150 8.28 2.72 21.08
C THR A 150 7.47 2.75 19.78
N LEU A 151 6.13 2.80 19.92
CA LEU A 151 5.21 2.86 18.81
C LEU A 151 4.78 4.30 18.53
N ARG A 152 4.83 4.72 17.27
CA ARG A 152 4.24 5.95 16.75
C ARG A 152 3.17 5.63 15.71
N GLU A 153 2.00 6.22 15.84
CA GLU A 153 0.99 6.15 14.76
C GLU A 153 0.96 7.44 13.98
N LEU A 154 0.84 7.28 12.67
CA LEU A 154 0.71 8.40 11.72
C LEU A 154 -0.73 8.43 11.17
N ASP A 155 -1.50 9.40 11.60
CA ASP A 155 -2.80 9.70 10.98
C ASP A 155 -2.57 10.37 9.62
N SER A 156 -3.05 9.73 8.57
CA SER A 156 -2.89 10.18 7.19
C SER A 156 -3.97 9.58 6.31
N HIS A 157 -4.96 10.37 5.89
CA HIS A 157 -5.95 9.95 4.88
C HIS A 157 -5.27 9.32 3.64
N ARG A 158 -4.15 9.90 3.18
CA ARG A 158 -3.40 9.45 2.00
C ARG A 158 -2.81 8.05 2.14
N LEU A 159 -2.44 7.63 3.35
CA LEU A 159 -1.89 6.31 3.63
C LEU A 159 -2.94 5.35 4.21
N ALA A 160 -4.07 5.87 4.71
CA ALA A 160 -5.15 5.05 5.26
C ALA A 160 -6.09 4.50 4.18
N THR A 161 -6.03 5.02 2.95
CA THR A 161 -6.92 4.65 1.85
C THR A 161 -6.17 3.78 0.84
N ASP A 162 -6.36 2.49 0.93
CA ASP A 162 -6.05 1.47 -0.08
C ASP A 162 -7.17 1.41 -1.13
N ILE A 163 -6.83 1.02 -2.35
CA ILE A 163 -7.78 0.89 -3.47
C ILE A 163 -8.08 -0.59 -3.67
N ASP A 164 -9.03 -1.10 -2.92
CA ASP A 164 -9.32 -2.54 -2.84
C ASP A 164 -10.78 -2.89 -3.19
N GLU A 165 -11.73 -1.99 -2.93
CA GLU A 165 -13.16 -2.20 -3.19
C GLU A 165 -13.71 -1.18 -4.20
N PRO A 166 -14.85 -1.47 -4.89
CA PRO A 166 -15.44 -0.53 -5.86
C PRO A 166 -15.67 0.89 -5.31
N GLY A 167 -15.98 1.02 -4.02
CA GLY A 167 -16.15 2.32 -3.37
C GLY A 167 -14.86 3.16 -3.29
N ASP A 168 -13.70 2.51 -3.28
CA ASP A 168 -12.41 3.20 -3.17
C ASP A 168 -12.00 3.85 -4.49
N LEU A 169 -12.57 3.42 -5.62
CA LEU A 169 -12.37 4.08 -6.92
C LEU A 169 -12.86 5.53 -6.89
N ALA A 170 -13.88 5.83 -6.09
CA ALA A 170 -14.33 7.23 -5.91
C ALA A 170 -13.27 8.07 -5.21
N GLU A 171 -12.61 7.53 -4.19
CA GLU A 171 -11.51 8.21 -3.50
C GLU A 171 -10.33 8.48 -4.46
N LEU A 172 -10.02 7.50 -5.33
CA LEU A 172 -8.97 7.64 -6.34
C LEU A 172 -9.32 8.73 -7.38
N LEU A 173 -10.57 8.82 -7.81
CA LEU A 173 -11.02 9.87 -8.73
C LEU A 173 -11.09 11.26 -8.09
N LEU A 174 -11.47 11.35 -6.80
CA LEU A 174 -11.57 12.61 -6.05
C LEU A 174 -10.20 13.19 -5.71
N HIS A 175 -9.27 12.33 -5.29
CA HIS A 175 -8.05 12.75 -4.60
C HIS A 175 -6.76 12.33 -5.29
N GLY A 176 -6.84 11.43 -6.29
CA GLY A 176 -5.69 10.95 -7.05
C GLY A 176 -5.41 11.78 -8.29
N ASP A 177 -4.12 11.96 -8.59
CA ASP A 177 -3.61 12.62 -9.80
C ASP A 177 -2.56 11.78 -10.55
N GLY A 178 -2.28 10.56 -10.04
CA GLY A 178 -1.32 9.63 -10.58
C GLY A 178 -1.78 8.91 -11.86
N ARG A 179 -0.99 7.92 -12.28
CA ARG A 179 -1.26 7.07 -13.47
C ARG A 179 -2.57 6.29 -13.29
N ALA A 180 -2.81 5.77 -12.08
CA ALA A 180 -4.00 4.98 -11.79
C ALA A 180 -5.28 5.80 -11.92
N ALA A 181 -5.32 7.02 -11.35
CA ALA A 181 -6.46 7.92 -11.46
C ALA A 181 -6.72 8.38 -12.90
N ARG A 182 -5.66 8.65 -13.68
CA ARG A 182 -5.79 8.98 -15.11
C ARG A 182 -6.36 7.81 -15.89
N TRP A 183 -5.82 6.61 -15.70
CA TRP A 183 -6.30 5.41 -16.35
C TRP A 183 -7.79 5.16 -16.07
N LEU A 184 -8.26 5.31 -14.83
CA LEU A 184 -9.68 5.18 -14.50
C LEU A 184 -10.55 6.16 -15.30
N ARG A 185 -10.11 7.42 -15.41
CA ARG A 185 -10.84 8.43 -16.22
C ARG A 185 -10.86 8.05 -17.70
N ASP A 186 -9.74 7.56 -18.24
CA ASP A 186 -9.62 7.14 -19.64
C ASP A 186 -10.47 5.89 -19.93
N ALA A 187 -10.60 4.99 -18.93
CA ALA A 187 -11.48 3.81 -18.99
C ALA A 187 -12.99 4.13 -18.81
N GLY A 188 -13.35 5.42 -18.79
CA GLY A 188 -14.75 5.87 -18.73
C GLY A 188 -15.34 6.01 -17.35
N PHE A 189 -14.56 5.78 -16.26
CA PHE A 189 -15.07 5.96 -14.90
C PHE A 189 -15.24 7.43 -14.54
N ARG A 190 -16.37 7.77 -13.94
CA ARG A 190 -16.74 9.13 -13.49
C ARG A 190 -17.33 9.05 -12.09
N LEU A 191 -17.30 10.18 -11.40
CA LEU A 191 -17.99 10.31 -10.11
C LEU A 191 -19.49 10.41 -10.33
N ALA A 192 -20.23 9.54 -9.67
CA ALA A 192 -21.68 9.62 -9.55
C ALA A 192 -22.02 10.42 -8.29
N THR A 193 -22.62 11.58 -8.48
CA THR A 193 -23.05 12.47 -7.39
C THR A 193 -24.57 12.41 -7.28
N GLY A 194 -25.08 11.85 -6.21
CA GLY A 194 -26.51 11.76 -5.87
C GLY A 194 -26.74 12.20 -4.42
N ASP A 195 -27.91 11.89 -3.88
CA ASP A 195 -28.30 12.24 -2.50
C ASP A 195 -27.56 11.45 -1.40
N GLY A 196 -26.53 10.69 -1.75
CA GLY A 196 -25.77 9.82 -0.86
C GLY A 196 -24.26 10.04 -0.93
N ARG A 197 -23.53 9.01 -0.49
CA ARG A 197 -22.08 8.99 -0.61
C ARG A 197 -21.70 8.96 -2.10
N VAL A 198 -20.68 9.73 -2.47
CA VAL A 198 -20.11 9.72 -3.83
C VAL A 198 -19.73 8.30 -4.22
N ALA A 199 -20.16 7.86 -5.37
CA ALA A 199 -19.86 6.55 -5.96
C ALA A 199 -19.15 6.73 -7.32
N VAL A 200 -18.89 5.63 -8.01
CA VAL A 200 -18.38 5.65 -9.38
C VAL A 200 -19.42 5.03 -10.31
N GLU A 201 -19.50 5.56 -11.50
CA GLU A 201 -20.23 4.98 -12.63
C GLU A 201 -19.29 4.90 -13.83
N ARG A 202 -19.58 3.98 -14.75
CA ARG A 202 -18.80 3.82 -15.98
C ARG A 202 -19.65 4.20 -17.16
N HIS A 203 -19.16 5.17 -17.94
CA HIS A 203 -19.74 5.56 -19.21
C HIS A 203 -19.02 4.81 -20.34
N PRO A 204 -19.77 4.31 -21.32
CA PRO A 204 -19.19 3.61 -22.48
C PRO A 204 -18.33 4.51 -23.34
#